data_8f5045c78b0641ef16a06a9df3372819
#
_entry.id   8f5045c78b0641ef16a06a9df3372819
#
_cell.length_a   1.000
_cell.length_b   1.000
_cell.length_c   1.000
_cell.angle_alpha   90.00
_cell.angle_beta   90.00
_cell.angle_gamma   90.00
#
_symmetry.space_group_name_H-M   'P 1'
#
loop_
_entity.id
_entity.type
_entity.pdbx_description
1 polymer ?
#
loop_
_entity_poly.entity_id
_entity_poly.type
_entity_poly.pdbx_seq_one_letter_code
_entity_poly.pdbx_strand_id
1 'polypeptide(L)'
;MKTLLSIALILIATTVFASPFLVSDPQSGVTSYQITGWSETNVTAQADGSLRMDVGSAVQGTTYNLTVAACNIWGCSTTVPFVLQKQLPVVPSQLRLVP
;
A
#
# COMPACT_ATOMS: atom_id res chain seq x y z
N MET A 1 26.74 -14.98 -20.10
CA MET A 1 26.47 -14.87 -19.85
C MET A 1 25.79 -14.36 -19.50
N LYS A 2 25.71 -14.12 -19.47
CA LYS A 2 25.21 -13.64 -19.20
C LYS A 2 24.19 -13.43 -19.33
N THR A 3 23.98 -13.47 -19.63
CA THR A 3 23.11 -13.21 -19.80
C THR A 3 22.15 -13.55 -19.36
N LEU A 4 22.22 -14.08 -19.17
CA LEU A 4 21.37 -14.42 -18.83
C LEU A 4 20.71 -14.21 -18.08
N LEU A 5 20.89 -13.83 -17.77
CA LEU A 5 20.38 -13.50 -17.18
C LEU A 5 19.45 -13.05 -17.19
N SER A 6 19.35 -12.73 -17.55
CA SER A 6 18.54 -12.14 -17.67
C SER A 6 17.47 -12.56 -17.80
N ILE A 7 17.27 -13.16 -18.00
CA ILE A 7 16.32 -13.67 -18.22
C ILE A 7 15.49 -13.90 -17.28
N ALA A 8 15.82 -14.15 -16.65
CA ALA A 8 15.08 -14.39 -15.78
C ALA A 8 14.35 -13.48 -15.47
N LEU A 9 14.51 -12.97 -15.82
CA LEU A 9 13.94 -12.15 -15.64
C LEU A 9 12.88 -11.93 -15.96
N ILE A 10 12.61 -12.18 -16.50
CA ILE A 10 11.72 -11.85 -16.97
C ILE A 10 10.60 -12.26 -16.58
N LEU A 11 10.35 -12.93 -16.56
CA LEU A 11 9.35 -13.36 -16.27
C LEU A 11 8.80 -12.89 -15.28
N ILE A 12 9.18 -12.66 -14.96
CA ILE A 12 8.91 -12.25 -14.00
C ILE A 12 8.19 -11.33 -13.91
N ALA A 13 8.48 -10.75 -14.43
CA ALA A 13 7.89 -9.71 -14.44
C ALA A 13 6.61 -9.80 -14.46
N THR A 14 6.31 -10.40 -14.86
CA THR A 14 5.15 -10.53 -15.05
C THR A 14 4.39 -10.61 -14.02
N THR A 15 4.70 -10.84 -13.34
CA THR A 15 4.01 -11.10 -12.52
C THR A 15 3.50 -10.33 -11.81
N VAL A 16 3.36 -9.87 -12.00
CA VAL A 16 2.95 -9.39 -11.44
C VAL A 16 2.03 -8.73 -10.88
N PHE A 17 1.51 -8.98 -9.96
CA PHE A 17 0.53 -8.24 -9.27
C PHE A 17 1.18 -7.56 -8.11
N ALA A 18 1.34 -6.28 -8.18
CA ALA A 18 1.82 -5.50 -7.05
C ALA A 18 0.66 -5.31 -6.09
N SER A 19 0.92 -5.47 -4.81
CA SER A 19 -0.06 -5.13 -3.79
C SER A 19 -0.24 -3.62 -3.73
N PRO A 20 -1.43 -3.14 -3.46
CA PRO A 20 -1.59 -1.72 -3.19
C PRO A 20 -0.99 -1.36 -1.84
N PHE A 21 -0.41 -0.16 -1.76
CA PHE A 21 0.20 0.34 -0.54
C PHE A 21 -0.42 1.68 -0.18
N LEU A 22 -0.68 1.87 1.10
CA LEU A 22 -0.96 3.21 1.63
C LEU A 22 0.37 3.88 1.87
N VAL A 23 0.57 5.03 1.25
CA VAL A 23 1.86 5.73 1.34
C VAL A 23 1.64 7.17 1.73
N SER A 24 2.66 7.78 2.29
CA SER A 24 2.67 9.20 2.60
C SER A 24 3.88 9.86 1.97
N ASP A 25 3.88 11.19 1.95
CA ASP A 25 5.04 11.94 1.56
C ASP A 25 6.18 11.73 2.55
N PRO A 26 7.42 11.90 2.12
CA PRO A 26 8.56 11.84 3.05
C PRO A 26 8.44 12.89 4.14
N GLN A 27 8.87 12.53 5.35
CA GLN A 27 8.84 13.45 6.47
C GLN A 27 10.04 13.16 7.36
N SER A 28 10.96 14.11 7.48
CA SER A 28 12.16 13.89 8.25
C SER A 28 11.82 13.75 9.74
N GLY A 29 12.61 12.93 10.43
CA GLY A 29 12.47 12.77 11.87
C GLY A 29 11.44 11.72 12.29
N VAL A 30 10.68 11.16 11.37
CA VAL A 30 9.69 10.13 11.69
C VAL A 30 10.37 8.78 11.70
N THR A 31 10.14 8.01 12.76
CA THR A 31 10.71 6.66 12.87
C THR A 31 9.65 5.57 12.72
N SER A 32 8.40 5.90 13.01
CA SER A 32 7.33 4.91 12.87
C SER A 32 5.99 5.61 12.70
N TYR A 33 4.98 4.83 12.36
CA TYR A 33 3.60 5.31 12.24
C TYR A 33 2.72 4.41 13.06
N GLN A 34 1.77 5.01 13.78
CA GLN A 34 0.73 4.27 14.48
C GLN A 34 -0.55 4.32 13.70
N ILE A 35 -1.12 3.14 13.49
CA ILE A 35 -2.31 2.98 12.67
C ILE A 35 -3.40 2.40 13.56
N THR A 36 -4.61 2.95 13.47
CA THR A 36 -5.79 2.32 14.06
C THR A 36 -6.76 1.95 12.97
N GLY A 37 -7.54 0.93 13.20
CA GLY A 37 -8.53 0.46 12.22
C GLY A 37 -7.96 -0.54 11.22
N TRP A 38 -6.75 -0.96 11.39
CA TRP A 38 -6.09 -1.95 10.54
C TRP A 38 -5.42 -3.00 11.40
N SER A 39 -5.13 -4.16 10.80
CA SER A 39 -4.51 -5.25 11.55
C SER A 39 -3.08 -4.92 11.97
N GLU A 40 -2.37 -4.18 11.14
CA GLU A 40 -1.02 -3.75 11.45
C GLU A 40 -1.08 -2.39 12.11
N THR A 41 -0.73 -2.31 13.38
CA THR A 41 -0.93 -1.08 14.15
C THR A 41 0.33 -0.24 14.30
N ASN A 42 1.49 -0.78 13.93
CA ASN A 42 2.75 -0.06 14.07
C ASN A 42 3.61 -0.38 12.87
N VAL A 43 3.95 0.64 12.11
CA VAL A 43 4.70 0.48 10.86
C VAL A 43 5.97 1.28 10.96
N THR A 44 7.12 0.65 10.74
CA THR A 44 8.39 1.35 10.71
C THR A 44 8.46 2.26 9.50
N ALA A 45 8.89 3.50 9.70
CA ALA A 45 9.01 4.44 8.60
C ALA A 45 10.09 3.99 7.62
N GLN A 46 9.92 4.37 6.35
CA GLN A 46 10.93 4.16 5.34
C GLN A 46 12.15 5.05 5.61
N ALA A 47 13.23 4.83 4.88
CA ALA A 47 14.46 5.58 5.09
C ALA A 47 14.26 7.08 4.95
N ASP A 48 13.32 7.50 4.12
CA ASP A 48 13.02 8.93 3.91
C ASP A 48 11.95 9.45 4.88
N GLY A 49 11.54 8.63 5.83
CA GLY A 49 10.52 9.02 6.81
C GLY A 49 9.10 8.85 6.34
N SER A 50 8.87 8.30 5.17
CA SER A 50 7.52 8.12 4.65
C SER A 50 6.87 6.85 5.20
N LEU A 51 5.55 6.82 5.15
CA LEU A 51 4.76 5.63 5.44
C LEU A 51 4.67 4.78 4.18
N ARG A 52 4.77 3.46 4.35
CA ARG A 52 4.45 2.52 3.29
C ARG A 52 3.89 1.26 3.95
N MET A 53 2.60 1.03 3.77
CA MET A 53 1.91 -0.08 4.41
C MET A 53 1.12 -0.85 3.37
N ASP A 54 1.33 -2.15 3.33
CA ASP A 54 0.64 -3.04 2.40
C ASP A 54 -0.83 -3.16 2.85
N VAL A 55 -1.74 -2.78 1.99
CA VAL A 55 -3.18 -2.90 2.27
C VAL A 55 -3.84 -3.89 1.31
N GLY A 56 -3.05 -4.75 0.69
CA GLY A 56 -3.57 -5.71 -0.28
C GLY A 56 -4.51 -6.74 0.32
N SER A 57 -4.48 -6.94 1.64
CA SER A 57 -5.37 -7.87 2.31
C SER A 57 -6.74 -7.29 2.61
N ALA A 58 -7.00 -6.04 2.23
CA ALA A 58 -8.31 -5.44 2.44
C ALA A 58 -9.40 -6.28 1.77
N VAL A 59 -10.55 -6.39 2.43
CA VAL A 59 -11.68 -7.16 1.92
C VAL A 59 -12.52 -6.26 1.04
N GLN A 60 -12.86 -6.77 -0.13
CA GLN A 60 -13.66 -5.99 -1.07
C GLN A 60 -15.00 -5.62 -0.46
N GLY A 61 -15.40 -4.38 -0.64
CA GLY A 61 -16.69 -3.89 -0.16
C GLY A 61 -16.68 -3.48 1.31
N THR A 62 -15.58 -3.72 2.01
CA THR A 62 -15.47 -3.33 3.41
C THR A 62 -14.84 -1.96 3.51
N THR A 63 -15.42 -1.10 4.34
CA THR A 63 -14.86 0.22 4.59
C THR A 63 -14.01 0.16 5.85
N TYR A 64 -12.78 0.62 5.74
CA TYR A 64 -11.86 0.69 6.86
C TYR A 64 -11.64 2.16 7.20
N ASN A 65 -11.97 2.53 8.41
CA ASN A 65 -11.77 3.89 8.88
C ASN A 65 -10.47 3.91 9.66
N LEU A 66 -9.40 4.34 9.00
CA LEU A 66 -8.08 4.33 9.59
C LEU A 66 -7.74 5.68 10.18
N THR A 67 -6.91 5.69 11.20
CA THR A 67 -6.23 6.89 11.65
C THR A 67 -4.74 6.62 11.68
N VAL A 68 -3.96 7.63 11.33
CA VAL A 68 -2.51 7.49 11.19
C VAL A 68 -1.84 8.62 11.97
N ALA A 69 -0.86 8.28 12.78
CA ALA A 69 -0.03 9.25 13.48
C ALA A 69 1.43 8.97 13.16
N ALA A 70 2.22 10.02 13.01
CA ALA A 70 3.66 9.90 12.82
C ALA A 70 4.34 10.00 14.18
N CYS A 71 5.31 9.13 14.42
CA CYS A 71 5.94 9.00 15.73
C CYS A 71 7.46 9.07 15.65
N ASN A 72 8.07 9.51 16.73
CA ASN A 72 9.51 9.44 16.95
C ASN A 72 9.75 9.24 18.43
N ILE A 73 11.00 9.40 18.88
CA ILE A 73 11.32 9.14 20.29
C ILE A 73 10.63 10.12 21.24
N TRP A 74 10.13 11.24 20.74
CA TRP A 74 9.47 12.24 21.58
C TRP A 74 7.97 12.00 21.68
N GLY A 75 7.42 11.11 20.88
CA GLY A 75 5.99 10.83 20.88
C GLY A 75 5.41 10.82 19.49
N CYS A 76 4.10 10.92 19.43
CA CYS A 76 3.38 10.84 18.16
C CYS A 76 2.61 12.11 17.89
N SER A 77 2.43 12.42 16.62
CA SER A 77 1.62 13.54 16.18
C SER A 77 0.14 13.29 16.45
N THR A 78 -0.68 14.29 16.21
CA THR A 78 -2.13 14.07 16.14
C THR A 78 -2.41 13.14 14.96
N THR A 79 -3.55 12.45 15.04
CA THR A 79 -3.93 11.51 14.02
C THR A 79 -4.55 12.19 12.81
N VAL A 80 -4.41 11.55 11.67
CA VAL A 80 -5.05 11.97 10.42
C VAL A 80 -5.93 10.82 9.96
N PRO A 81 -7.20 11.08 9.64
CA PRO A 81 -8.08 10.01 9.18
C PRO A 81 -7.84 9.66 7.72
N PHE A 82 -8.06 8.40 7.41
CA PHE A 82 -8.03 7.94 6.03
C PHE A 82 -9.07 6.84 5.87
N VAL A 83 -9.92 6.96 4.86
CA VAL A 83 -10.92 5.94 4.59
C VAL A 83 -10.40 5.05 3.46
N LEU A 84 -10.26 3.78 3.77
CA LEU A 84 -9.80 2.80 2.81
C LEU A 84 -10.98 1.91 2.43
N GLN A 85 -11.22 1.76 1.13
CA GLN A 85 -12.24 0.85 0.66
C GLN A 85 -11.72 0.19 -0.62
N LYS A 86 -11.62 -1.13 -0.58
CA LYS A 86 -11.22 -1.87 -1.75
C LYS A 86 -12.41 -2.05 -2.66
N GLN A 87 -12.29 -1.56 -3.89
CA GLN A 87 -13.35 -1.64 -4.87
C GLN A 87 -12.80 -2.26 -6.13
N LEU A 88 -13.28 -3.44 -6.46
CA LEU A 88 -12.97 -4.03 -7.74
C LEU A 88 -13.93 -3.46 -8.78
N PRO A 89 -13.50 -3.35 -10.03
CA PRO A 89 -14.41 -2.89 -11.07
C PRO A 89 -15.54 -3.90 -11.26
N VAL A 90 -16.67 -3.40 -11.71
CA VAL A 90 -17.75 -4.29 -12.09
C VAL A 90 -17.38 -4.98 -13.40
N VAL A 91 -18.02 -6.11 -13.66
CA VAL A 91 -17.76 -6.81 -14.90
C VAL A 91 -18.16 -5.93 -16.08
N PRO A 92 -17.43 -6.01 -17.19
CA PRO A 92 -17.82 -5.25 -18.37
C PRO A 92 -19.17 -5.73 -18.86
N SER A 93 -19.94 -4.81 -19.41
CA SER A 93 -21.24 -5.14 -19.99
C SER A 93 -21.16 -5.07 -21.50
N GLN A 94 -22.08 -5.79 -22.14
CA GLN A 94 -22.25 -5.69 -23.58
C GLN A 94 -20.99 -6.00 -24.36
N LEU A 95 -20.29 -7.04 -23.95
CA LEU A 95 -19.15 -7.51 -24.71
C LEU A 95 -19.59 -8.01 -26.06
N ARG A 96 -18.87 -7.65 -27.09
CA ARG A 96 -19.14 -8.13 -28.43
C ARG A 96 -17.92 -7.97 -29.29
N LEU A 97 -17.92 -8.73 -30.37
CA LEU A 97 -16.85 -8.63 -31.34
C LEU A 97 -17.24 -7.61 -32.41
N VAL A 98 -16.29 -6.82 -32.79
CA VAL A 98 -16.43 -5.79 -33.79
C VAL A 98 -15.45 -6.11 -34.91
N PRO A 99 -15.91 -6.17 -36.21
CA PRO A 99 -15.02 -6.49 -37.33
C PRO A 99 -13.97 -5.43 -37.58
#